data_49b452b1c80c36b3c9e8a3dc45a35bd9
#
_entry.id   49b452b1c80c36b3c9e8a3dc45a35bd9
#
_cell.length_a   1.000
_cell.length_b   1.000
_cell.length_c   1.000
_cell.angle_alpha   90.00
_cell.angle_beta   90.00
_cell.angle_gamma   90.00
#
_symmetry.space_group_name_H-M   'P 1'
#
loop_
_entity.id
_entity.type
_entity.pdbx_description
1 polymer ?
#
loop_
_entity_poly.entity_id
_entity_poly.type
_entity_poly.pdbx_seq_one_letter_code
_entity_poly.pdbx_strand_id
1 'polypeptide(L)'
;MKNLFYLALITLAEATIGVFVKLAGDAIPVFTLNCYRVGFAFLFLLATVPFIKRDFWEMDRDDIKPLFFIGLFIALQISLFNIAMTLAPIANVVIFWSVAPFFVFIFSWFFLKEKARKSHILIFIIALAGIFIAKPLKGTANLGNAIALCSGLTYAAMVTYMRYEGRDESPSMVVWYMAVATLLLSPALFIFGPGEVFLMKSYPAIGVNLPIMLWVMCLGVFSTGVAYLFISLVLQHISANVYSLVDIIVSPVVAAAFGYLVFNEVPSINLIFGGILLLASGFWLSWDMQNRERT
;
A
#
# COMPACT_ATOMS: atom_id res chain seq x y z
N MET A 1 -17.22 -6.11 17.30
CA MET A 1 -17.45 -4.72 16.83
C MET A 1 -16.12 -3.94 16.63
N LYS A 2 -15.18 -3.97 17.59
CA LYS A 2 -13.89 -3.24 17.45
C LYS A 2 -13.09 -3.58 16.18
N ASN A 3 -12.91 -4.88 15.89
CA ASN A 3 -12.13 -5.32 14.72
C ASN A 3 -12.77 -4.88 13.39
N LEU A 4 -14.11 -4.89 13.29
CA LEU A 4 -14.80 -4.40 12.10
C LEU A 4 -14.61 -2.89 11.90
N PHE A 5 -14.63 -2.13 12.99
CA PHE A 5 -14.31 -0.70 12.96
C PHE A 5 -12.88 -0.44 12.50
N TYR A 6 -11.90 -1.21 13.02
CA TYR A 6 -10.50 -1.08 12.59
C TYR A 6 -10.33 -1.41 11.10
N LEU A 7 -10.92 -2.51 10.63
CA LEU A 7 -10.89 -2.88 9.22
C LEU A 7 -11.51 -1.79 8.32
N ALA A 8 -12.66 -1.25 8.69
CA ALA A 8 -13.30 -0.17 7.94
C ALA A 8 -12.43 1.09 7.89
N LEU A 9 -11.78 1.44 9.01
CA LEU A 9 -10.89 2.61 9.07
C LEU A 9 -9.62 2.41 8.24
N ILE A 10 -9.02 1.22 8.27
CA ILE A 10 -7.88 0.85 7.43
C ILE A 10 -8.25 0.97 5.95
N THR A 11 -9.34 0.32 5.55
CA THR A 11 -9.82 0.36 4.16
C THR A 11 -10.07 1.79 3.67
N LEU A 12 -10.70 2.64 4.49
CA LEU A 12 -10.91 4.04 4.13
C LEU A 12 -9.58 4.79 4.01
N ALA A 13 -8.67 4.59 4.95
CA ALA A 13 -7.37 5.25 4.95
C ALA A 13 -6.55 4.86 3.70
N GLU A 14 -6.48 3.59 3.37
CA GLU A 14 -5.74 3.09 2.20
C GLU A 14 -6.40 3.50 0.88
N ALA A 15 -7.73 3.43 0.79
CA ALA A 15 -8.45 3.82 -0.43
C ALA A 15 -8.31 5.31 -0.77
N THR A 16 -8.04 6.18 0.21
CA THR A 16 -7.83 7.63 -0.01
C THR A 16 -6.41 7.97 -0.46
N ILE A 17 -5.46 7.05 -0.48
CA ILE A 17 -4.06 7.32 -0.92
C ILE A 17 -4.06 7.97 -2.31
N GLY A 18 -4.71 7.34 -3.29
CA GLY A 18 -4.76 7.85 -4.66
C GLY A 18 -5.43 9.22 -4.75
N VAL A 19 -6.44 9.46 -3.93
CA VAL A 19 -7.11 10.77 -3.88
C VAL A 19 -6.15 11.86 -3.43
N PHE A 20 -5.46 11.68 -2.31
CA PHE A 20 -4.55 12.70 -1.79
C PHE A 20 -3.30 12.89 -2.65
N VAL A 21 -2.77 11.84 -3.27
CA VAL A 21 -1.68 11.95 -4.24
C VAL A 21 -2.10 12.84 -5.42
N LYS A 22 -3.30 12.61 -5.98
CA LYS A 22 -3.79 13.41 -7.12
C LYS A 22 -4.21 14.82 -6.72
N LEU A 23 -4.74 15.02 -5.52
CA LEU A 23 -5.07 16.35 -5.01
C LEU A 23 -3.81 17.20 -4.75
N ALA A 24 -2.72 16.59 -4.28
CA ALA A 24 -1.42 17.26 -4.22
C ALA A 24 -0.93 17.68 -5.63
N GLY A 25 -1.19 16.83 -6.64
CA GLY A 25 -0.96 17.13 -8.04
C GLY A 25 0.50 17.43 -8.38
N ASP A 26 0.71 18.20 -9.45
CA ASP A 26 2.04 18.50 -10.00
C ASP A 26 2.82 19.59 -9.23
N ALA A 27 2.20 20.19 -8.21
CA ALA A 27 2.83 21.24 -7.42
C ALA A 27 3.98 20.73 -6.52
N ILE A 28 4.03 19.43 -6.29
CA ILE A 28 5.09 18.79 -5.52
C ILE A 28 5.69 17.65 -6.34
N PRO A 29 7.03 17.63 -6.55
CA PRO A 29 7.69 16.49 -7.18
C PRO A 29 7.35 15.19 -6.45
N VAL A 30 7.01 14.13 -7.17
CA VAL A 30 6.50 12.88 -6.58
C VAL A 30 7.48 12.26 -5.56
N PHE A 31 8.77 12.38 -5.78
CA PHE A 31 9.77 11.89 -4.82
C PHE A 31 9.78 12.69 -3.52
N THR A 32 9.58 14.00 -3.61
CA THR A 32 9.41 14.90 -2.45
C THR A 32 8.10 14.60 -1.71
N LEU A 33 7.02 14.36 -2.46
CA LEU A 33 5.73 13.93 -1.92
C LEU A 33 5.87 12.63 -1.11
N ASN A 34 6.67 11.67 -1.59
CA ASN A 34 6.95 10.42 -0.90
C ASN A 34 7.66 10.65 0.44
N CYS A 35 8.65 11.56 0.46
CA CYS A 35 9.33 11.94 1.69
C CYS A 35 8.35 12.56 2.70
N TYR A 36 7.52 13.50 2.29
CA TYR A 36 6.49 14.08 3.15
C TYR A 36 5.49 13.04 3.66
N ARG A 37 5.00 12.17 2.77
CA ARG A 37 4.06 11.10 3.13
C ARG A 37 4.59 10.25 4.26
N VAL A 38 5.80 9.71 4.10
CA VAL A 38 6.41 8.82 5.08
C VAL A 38 6.85 9.59 6.33
N GLY A 39 7.35 10.83 6.17
CA GLY A 39 7.74 11.70 7.27
C GLY A 39 6.55 12.07 8.18
N PHE A 40 5.41 12.46 7.62
CA PHE A 40 4.20 12.72 8.43
C PHE A 40 3.63 11.46 9.06
N ALA A 41 3.70 10.32 8.38
CA ALA A 41 3.35 9.03 8.96
C ALA A 41 4.25 8.69 10.16
N PHE A 42 5.57 8.84 9.99
CA PHE A 42 6.55 8.64 11.07
C PHE A 42 6.27 9.55 12.27
N LEU A 43 6.09 10.85 12.06
CA LEU A 43 5.81 11.81 13.13
C LEU A 43 4.52 11.48 13.87
N PHE A 44 3.47 11.11 13.14
CA PHE A 44 2.21 10.67 13.74
C PHE A 44 2.40 9.40 14.59
N LEU A 45 3.04 8.37 14.04
CA LEU A 45 3.29 7.12 14.74
C LEU A 45 4.19 7.32 15.95
N LEU A 46 5.22 8.15 15.85
CA LEU A 46 6.09 8.53 16.96
C LEU A 46 5.28 9.18 18.10
N ALA A 47 4.33 10.04 17.77
CA ALA A 47 3.44 10.65 18.77
C ALA A 47 2.52 9.63 19.46
N THR A 48 2.28 8.46 18.87
CA THR A 48 1.47 7.40 19.48
C THR A 48 2.27 6.46 20.41
N VAL A 49 3.61 6.47 20.33
CA VAL A 49 4.49 5.59 21.14
C VAL A 49 4.19 5.61 22.62
N PRO A 50 3.96 6.78 23.30
CA PRO A 50 3.67 6.81 24.73
C PRO A 50 2.40 6.03 25.13
N PHE A 51 1.49 5.81 24.16
CA PHE A 51 0.21 5.12 24.38
C PHE A 51 0.24 3.63 24.03
N ILE A 52 1.29 3.20 23.31
CA ILE A 52 1.31 1.87 22.68
C ILE A 52 2.16 0.87 23.43
N LYS A 53 3.39 1.18 23.88
CA LYS A 53 4.22 0.22 24.65
C LYS A 53 5.47 0.83 25.30
N ARG A 54 5.95 0.10 26.36
CA ARG A 54 7.18 0.40 27.09
C ARG A 54 8.46 -0.03 26.37
N ASP A 55 8.38 -1.00 25.44
CA ASP A 55 9.54 -1.69 24.83
C ASP A 55 10.02 -1.03 23.53
N PHE A 56 9.62 0.20 23.26
CA PHE A 56 9.98 0.93 22.04
C PHE A 56 11.51 1.13 21.89
N TRP A 57 12.23 1.23 22.98
CA TRP A 57 13.68 1.50 23.01
C TRP A 57 14.53 0.23 23.07
N GLU A 58 13.93 -0.95 23.22
CA GLU A 58 14.63 -2.23 23.28
C GLU A 58 14.95 -2.70 21.87
N MET A 59 16.02 -2.14 21.29
CA MET A 59 16.55 -2.56 19.99
C MET A 59 17.93 -3.17 20.16
N ASP A 60 18.09 -4.38 19.62
CA ASP A 60 19.37 -5.07 19.55
C ASP A 60 20.13 -4.71 18.24
N ARG A 61 21.45 -4.92 18.25
CA ARG A 61 22.28 -4.71 17.04
C ARG A 61 21.86 -5.60 15.87
N ASP A 62 21.31 -6.78 16.16
CA ASP A 62 20.82 -7.72 15.16
C ASP A 62 19.53 -7.24 14.46
N ASP A 63 18.85 -6.25 15.03
CA ASP A 63 17.66 -5.63 14.42
C ASP A 63 18.00 -4.62 13.32
N ILE A 64 19.20 -4.03 13.35
CA ILE A 64 19.57 -2.92 12.45
C ILE A 64 19.49 -3.33 10.98
N LYS A 65 20.00 -4.52 10.63
CA LYS A 65 20.00 -5.00 9.25
C LYS A 65 18.59 -5.27 8.71
N PRO A 66 17.74 -6.06 9.40
CA PRO A 66 16.34 -6.24 9.00
C PRO A 66 15.58 -4.90 8.90
N LEU A 67 15.78 -4.02 9.86
CA LEU A 67 15.16 -2.71 9.92
C LEU A 67 15.49 -1.87 8.67
N PHE A 68 16.77 -1.84 8.27
CA PHE A 68 17.21 -1.11 7.08
C PHE A 68 16.56 -1.65 5.82
N PHE A 69 16.56 -2.98 5.61
CA PHE A 69 15.99 -3.57 4.40
C PHE A 69 14.47 -3.43 4.35
N ILE A 70 13.76 -3.59 5.47
CA ILE A 70 12.31 -3.39 5.53
C ILE A 70 11.99 -1.91 5.23
N GLY A 71 12.68 -0.96 5.86
CA GLY A 71 12.52 0.46 5.57
C GLY A 71 12.82 0.82 4.12
N LEU A 72 13.83 0.20 3.50
CA LEU A 72 14.14 0.34 2.09
C LEU A 72 13.01 -0.18 1.19
N PHE A 73 12.45 -1.35 1.48
CA PHE A 73 11.31 -1.88 0.74
C PHE A 73 10.08 -0.99 0.88
N ILE A 74 9.81 -0.45 2.08
CA ILE A 74 8.72 0.53 2.29
C ILE A 74 8.95 1.79 1.44
N ALA A 75 10.15 2.35 1.45
CA ALA A 75 10.48 3.53 0.66
C ALA A 75 10.30 3.28 -0.84
N LEU A 76 10.76 2.14 -1.35
CA LEU A 76 10.61 1.75 -2.75
C LEU A 76 9.15 1.48 -3.11
N GLN A 77 8.43 0.69 -2.30
CA GLN A 77 7.04 0.34 -2.55
C GLN A 77 6.15 1.59 -2.59
N ILE A 78 6.25 2.48 -1.60
CA ILE A 78 5.49 3.72 -1.54
C ILE A 78 5.83 4.63 -2.73
N SER A 79 7.10 4.73 -3.09
CA SER A 79 7.54 5.55 -4.23
C SER A 79 6.96 5.03 -5.54
N LEU A 80 7.07 3.74 -5.81
CA LEU A 80 6.50 3.14 -7.01
C LEU A 80 4.98 3.28 -7.06
N PHE A 81 4.30 3.08 -5.92
CA PHE A 81 2.85 3.22 -5.85
C PHE A 81 2.39 4.65 -6.16
N ASN A 82 3.02 5.66 -5.55
CA ASN A 82 2.67 7.05 -5.79
C ASN A 82 3.02 7.49 -7.24
N ILE A 83 4.15 7.04 -7.80
CA ILE A 83 4.47 7.27 -9.23
C ILE A 83 3.39 6.64 -10.11
N ALA A 84 2.94 5.43 -9.83
CA ALA A 84 1.86 4.79 -10.58
C ALA A 84 0.57 5.63 -10.52
N MET A 85 0.23 6.20 -9.35
CA MET A 85 -0.95 7.06 -9.16
C MET A 85 -0.91 8.36 -9.96
N THR A 86 0.28 8.89 -10.28
CA THR A 86 0.42 10.06 -11.15
C THR A 86 0.29 9.73 -12.64
N LEU A 87 0.49 8.45 -13.02
CA LEU A 87 0.54 8.00 -14.42
C LEU A 87 -0.72 7.26 -14.89
N ALA A 88 -1.55 6.78 -13.96
CA ALA A 88 -2.73 5.98 -14.27
C ALA A 88 -3.93 6.33 -13.38
N PRO A 89 -5.16 6.00 -13.79
CA PRO A 89 -6.35 6.08 -12.94
C PRO A 89 -6.21 5.26 -11.66
N ILE A 90 -6.82 5.73 -10.57
CA ILE A 90 -6.74 5.09 -9.25
C ILE A 90 -7.16 3.62 -9.32
N ALA A 91 -8.31 3.35 -9.99
CA ALA A 91 -8.82 1.98 -10.15
C ALA A 91 -7.80 1.05 -10.84
N ASN A 92 -7.08 1.55 -11.84
CA ASN A 92 -6.03 0.78 -12.52
C ASN A 92 -4.90 0.41 -11.55
N VAL A 93 -4.36 1.42 -10.85
CA VAL A 93 -3.21 1.23 -9.96
C VAL A 93 -3.53 0.21 -8.86
N VAL A 94 -4.68 0.33 -8.20
CA VAL A 94 -5.04 -0.57 -7.10
C VAL A 94 -5.31 -1.99 -7.59
N ILE A 95 -5.95 -2.18 -8.77
CA ILE A 95 -6.17 -3.51 -9.35
C ILE A 95 -4.83 -4.18 -9.73
N PHE A 96 -3.91 -3.44 -10.36
CA PHE A 96 -2.61 -4.01 -10.71
C PHE A 96 -1.73 -4.26 -9.48
N TRP A 97 -1.82 -3.42 -8.46
CA TRP A 97 -1.15 -3.66 -7.18
C TRP A 97 -1.71 -4.88 -6.45
N SER A 98 -3.01 -5.19 -6.58
CA SER A 98 -3.66 -6.36 -5.96
C SER A 98 -3.11 -7.71 -6.45
N VAL A 99 -2.15 -7.71 -7.36
CA VAL A 99 -1.35 -8.91 -7.72
C VAL A 99 -0.31 -9.25 -6.64
N ALA A 100 -0.03 -8.35 -5.70
CA ALA A 100 0.99 -8.55 -4.66
C ALA A 100 0.92 -9.90 -3.92
N PRO A 101 -0.25 -10.43 -3.51
CA PRO A 101 -0.33 -11.74 -2.85
C PRO A 101 0.22 -12.89 -3.68
N PHE A 102 0.12 -12.82 -5.00
CA PHE A 102 0.69 -13.82 -5.89
C PHE A 102 2.22 -13.79 -5.86
N PHE A 103 2.81 -12.59 -5.83
CA PHE A 103 4.25 -12.44 -5.65
C PHE A 103 4.70 -12.90 -4.26
N VAL A 104 3.94 -12.60 -3.21
CA VAL A 104 4.21 -13.13 -1.85
C VAL A 104 4.25 -14.65 -1.88
N PHE A 105 3.26 -15.28 -2.53
CA PHE A 105 3.24 -16.73 -2.65
C PHE A 105 4.46 -17.28 -3.41
N ILE A 106 4.84 -16.68 -4.55
CA ILE A 106 6.01 -17.08 -5.33
C ILE A 106 7.28 -16.98 -4.49
N PHE A 107 7.47 -15.87 -3.79
CA PHE A 107 8.65 -15.65 -2.95
C PHE A 107 8.66 -16.58 -1.74
N SER A 108 7.53 -16.83 -1.10
CA SER A 108 7.42 -17.79 -0.01
C SER A 108 7.78 -19.21 -0.47
N TRP A 109 7.36 -19.59 -1.66
CA TRP A 109 7.73 -20.87 -2.25
C TRP A 109 9.24 -20.98 -2.49
N PHE A 110 9.87 -19.92 -3.04
CA PHE A 110 11.31 -19.93 -3.35
C PHE A 110 12.18 -19.79 -2.11
N PHE A 111 11.91 -18.81 -1.25
CA PHE A 111 12.80 -18.41 -0.15
C PHE A 111 12.43 -19.10 1.16
N LEU A 112 11.14 -19.30 1.45
CA LEU A 112 10.68 -19.95 2.68
C LEU A 112 10.43 -21.46 2.47
N LYS A 113 10.60 -21.96 1.22
CA LYS A 113 10.39 -23.38 0.85
C LYS A 113 9.00 -23.90 1.17
N GLU A 114 7.99 -23.03 1.12
CA GLU A 114 6.60 -23.42 1.31
C GLU A 114 6.10 -24.29 0.16
N LYS A 115 5.30 -25.32 0.48
CA LYS A 115 4.82 -26.27 -0.55
C LYS A 115 3.73 -25.66 -1.41
N ALA A 116 3.93 -25.63 -2.73
CA ALA A 116 2.91 -25.28 -3.70
C ALA A 116 1.95 -26.46 -3.96
N ARG A 117 0.66 -26.16 -4.21
CA ARG A 117 -0.34 -27.14 -4.67
C ARG A 117 -0.67 -26.94 -6.14
N LYS A 118 -1.23 -27.98 -6.77
CA LYS A 118 -1.70 -27.88 -8.16
C LYS A 118 -2.82 -26.83 -8.33
N SER A 119 -3.66 -26.63 -7.30
CA SER A 119 -4.69 -25.57 -7.27
C SER A 119 -4.08 -24.17 -7.46
N HIS A 120 -2.89 -23.92 -6.92
CA HIS A 120 -2.23 -22.63 -7.04
C HIS A 120 -1.85 -22.31 -8.50
N ILE A 121 -1.49 -23.32 -9.30
CA ILE A 121 -1.19 -23.13 -10.73
C ILE A 121 -2.43 -22.61 -11.46
N LEU A 122 -3.61 -23.18 -11.19
CA LEU A 122 -4.87 -22.73 -11.78
C LEU A 122 -5.21 -21.29 -11.35
N ILE A 123 -5.05 -21.00 -10.06
CA ILE A 123 -5.27 -19.65 -9.51
C ILE A 123 -4.37 -18.63 -10.20
N PHE A 124 -3.10 -18.97 -10.42
CA PHE A 124 -2.15 -18.11 -11.15
C PHE A 124 -2.56 -17.88 -12.61
N ILE A 125 -3.02 -18.92 -13.30
CA ILE A 125 -3.51 -18.80 -14.69
C ILE A 125 -4.70 -17.82 -14.74
N ILE A 126 -5.64 -17.94 -13.81
CA ILE A 126 -6.80 -17.02 -13.73
C ILE A 126 -6.34 -15.58 -13.44
N ALA A 127 -5.40 -15.39 -12.51
CA ALA A 127 -4.84 -14.08 -12.21
C ALA A 127 -4.15 -13.46 -13.43
N LEU A 128 -3.32 -14.21 -14.14
CA LEU A 128 -2.66 -13.75 -15.36
C LEU A 128 -3.68 -13.37 -16.43
N ALA A 129 -4.72 -14.18 -16.64
CA ALA A 129 -5.80 -13.84 -17.55
C ALA A 129 -6.48 -12.52 -17.14
N GLY A 130 -6.73 -12.34 -15.84
CA GLY A 130 -7.26 -11.08 -15.29
C GLY A 130 -6.37 -9.86 -15.62
N ILE A 131 -5.05 -9.96 -15.45
CA ILE A 131 -4.09 -8.90 -15.81
C ILE A 131 -4.17 -8.57 -17.32
N PHE A 132 -4.16 -9.60 -18.18
CA PHE A 132 -4.22 -9.40 -19.62
C PHE A 132 -5.53 -8.75 -20.08
N ILE A 133 -6.66 -9.11 -19.46
CA ILE A 133 -7.96 -8.51 -19.75
C ILE A 133 -8.03 -7.08 -19.22
N ALA A 134 -7.54 -6.81 -17.99
CA ALA A 134 -7.58 -5.49 -17.38
C ALA A 134 -6.68 -4.47 -18.08
N LYS A 135 -5.66 -4.93 -18.82
CA LYS A 135 -4.67 -4.06 -19.44
C LYS A 135 -5.31 -3.16 -20.51
N PRO A 136 -5.22 -1.82 -20.39
CA PRO A 136 -5.59 -0.94 -21.47
C PRO A 136 -4.65 -1.16 -22.65
N LEU A 137 -5.21 -1.20 -23.87
CA LEU A 137 -4.44 -1.51 -25.08
C LEU A 137 -3.53 -0.36 -25.54
N LYS A 138 -3.73 0.87 -25.04
CA LYS A 138 -2.97 2.06 -25.47
C LYS A 138 -2.85 3.09 -24.32
N GLY A 139 -1.74 3.88 -24.36
CA GLY A 139 -1.55 5.10 -23.57
C GLY A 139 -0.57 4.99 -22.40
N THR A 140 -0.34 6.13 -21.73
CA THR A 140 0.56 6.28 -20.56
C THR A 140 0.13 5.43 -19.35
N ALA A 141 -1.16 5.11 -19.26
CA ALA A 141 -1.69 4.21 -18.22
C ALA A 141 -0.99 2.83 -18.19
N ASN A 142 -0.44 2.37 -19.32
CA ASN A 142 0.34 1.13 -19.35
C ASN A 142 1.61 1.20 -18.52
N LEU A 143 2.31 2.35 -18.52
CA LEU A 143 3.49 2.56 -17.70
C LEU A 143 3.09 2.60 -16.21
N GLY A 144 2.03 3.34 -15.88
CA GLY A 144 1.48 3.39 -14.51
C GLY A 144 1.09 2.00 -13.99
N ASN A 145 0.42 1.18 -14.83
CA ASN A 145 0.06 -0.19 -14.48
C ASN A 145 1.30 -1.08 -14.23
N ALA A 146 2.33 -0.96 -15.09
CA ALA A 146 3.58 -1.71 -14.91
C ALA A 146 4.30 -1.30 -13.62
N ILE A 147 4.34 0.00 -13.31
CA ILE A 147 4.92 0.51 -12.06
C ILE A 147 4.10 0.04 -10.85
N ALA A 148 2.77 -0.03 -10.95
CA ALA A 148 1.92 -0.58 -9.90
C ALA A 148 2.23 -2.07 -9.63
N LEU A 149 2.46 -2.88 -10.67
CA LEU A 149 2.93 -4.26 -10.53
C LEU A 149 4.30 -4.32 -9.83
N CYS A 150 5.23 -3.44 -10.19
CA CYS A 150 6.54 -3.36 -9.52
C CYS A 150 6.40 -2.96 -8.05
N SER A 151 5.46 -2.07 -7.71
CA SER A 151 5.14 -1.73 -6.33
C SER A 151 4.63 -2.95 -5.56
N GLY A 152 3.70 -3.73 -6.15
CA GLY A 152 3.22 -4.99 -5.58
C GLY A 152 4.33 -6.04 -5.40
N LEU A 153 5.25 -6.13 -6.35
CA LEU A 153 6.43 -7.01 -6.26
C LEU A 153 7.34 -6.60 -5.08
N THR A 154 7.58 -5.30 -4.92
CA THR A 154 8.41 -4.76 -3.83
C THR A 154 7.75 -4.99 -2.47
N TYR A 155 6.42 -4.82 -2.39
CA TYR A 155 5.64 -5.15 -1.20
C TYR A 155 5.77 -6.64 -0.85
N ALA A 156 5.65 -7.51 -1.85
CA ALA A 156 5.80 -8.95 -1.65
C ALA A 156 7.21 -9.34 -1.16
N ALA A 157 8.25 -8.69 -1.69
CA ALA A 157 9.61 -8.87 -1.21
C ALA A 157 9.75 -8.45 0.26
N MET A 158 9.16 -7.30 0.63
CA MET A 158 9.13 -6.82 2.01
C MET A 158 8.47 -7.84 2.96
N VAL A 159 7.25 -8.26 2.65
CA VAL A 159 6.49 -9.20 3.50
C VAL A 159 7.22 -10.54 3.64
N THR A 160 7.77 -11.05 2.54
CA THR A 160 8.52 -12.32 2.57
C THR A 160 9.80 -12.18 3.37
N TYR A 161 10.51 -11.06 3.25
CA TYR A 161 11.72 -10.78 4.02
C TYR A 161 11.41 -10.63 5.51
N MET A 162 10.33 -9.93 5.88
CA MET A 162 9.87 -9.85 7.28
C MET A 162 9.63 -11.23 7.86
N ARG A 163 8.93 -12.10 7.13
CA ARG A 163 8.67 -13.50 7.55
C ARG A 163 9.96 -14.31 7.67
N TYR A 164 10.91 -14.14 6.74
CA TYR A 164 12.21 -14.80 6.76
C TYR A 164 13.03 -14.44 7.99
N GLU A 165 13.04 -13.16 8.37
CA GLU A 165 13.75 -12.64 9.55
C GLU A 165 12.97 -12.85 10.87
N GLY A 166 11.75 -13.43 10.82
CA GLY A 166 10.90 -13.60 11.99
C GLY A 166 10.44 -12.28 12.60
N ARG A 167 10.34 -11.23 11.78
CA ARG A 167 9.90 -9.89 12.23
C ARG A 167 8.40 -9.76 12.08
N ASP A 168 7.83 -8.92 12.91
CA ASP A 168 6.41 -8.62 12.93
C ASP A 168 6.09 -7.17 12.55
N GLU A 169 4.81 -6.88 12.38
CA GLU A 169 4.29 -5.54 12.21
C GLU A 169 3.79 -4.96 13.54
N SER A 170 4.54 -5.18 14.64
CA SER A 170 4.19 -4.56 15.91
C SER A 170 4.22 -3.03 15.80
N PRO A 171 3.35 -2.31 16.54
CA PRO A 171 3.29 -0.83 16.46
C PRO A 171 4.65 -0.16 16.70
N SER A 172 5.49 -0.69 17.58
CA SER A 172 6.83 -0.18 17.83
C SER A 172 7.77 -0.36 16.64
N MET A 173 7.77 -1.54 16.00
CA MET A 173 8.60 -1.82 14.83
C MET A 173 8.19 -0.98 13.62
N VAL A 174 6.89 -0.78 13.41
CA VAL A 174 6.38 0.08 12.32
C VAL A 174 6.90 1.52 12.42
N VAL A 175 7.04 2.08 13.63
CA VAL A 175 7.64 3.42 13.81
C VAL A 175 9.08 3.45 13.30
N TRP A 176 9.88 2.43 13.63
CA TRP A 176 11.26 2.33 13.19
C TRP A 176 11.39 2.11 11.68
N TYR A 177 10.54 1.27 11.09
CA TYR A 177 10.51 1.08 9.64
C TYR A 177 10.19 2.38 8.91
N MET A 178 9.25 3.17 9.42
CA MET A 178 8.92 4.48 8.87
C MET A 178 10.03 5.52 9.09
N ALA A 179 10.76 5.46 10.21
CA ALA A 179 11.93 6.30 10.45
C ALA A 179 13.00 6.06 9.39
N VAL A 180 13.36 4.81 9.14
CA VAL A 180 14.35 4.43 8.11
C VAL A 180 13.87 4.84 6.71
N ALA A 181 12.62 4.56 6.38
CA ALA A 181 12.06 4.95 5.08
C ALA A 181 12.07 6.48 4.89
N THR A 182 11.77 7.26 5.95
CA THR A 182 11.86 8.72 5.91
C THR A 182 13.29 9.19 5.68
N LEU A 183 14.26 8.60 6.37
CA LEU A 183 15.68 8.91 6.20
C LEU A 183 16.14 8.62 4.76
N LEU A 184 15.76 7.47 4.20
CA LEU A 184 16.13 7.08 2.83
C LEU A 184 15.49 7.99 1.78
N LEU A 185 14.29 8.53 2.01
CA LEU A 185 13.61 9.44 1.09
C LEU A 185 13.96 10.91 1.31
N SER A 186 14.59 11.27 2.43
CA SER A 186 14.93 12.67 2.75
C SER A 186 15.82 13.37 1.72
N PRO A 187 16.76 12.71 1.00
CA PRO A 187 17.52 13.36 -0.05
C PRO A 187 16.66 13.94 -1.18
N ALA A 188 15.45 13.41 -1.38
CA ALA A 188 14.54 13.93 -2.41
C ALA A 188 14.18 15.41 -2.19
N LEU A 189 14.11 15.89 -0.94
CA LEU A 189 13.86 17.29 -0.62
C LEU A 189 14.96 18.21 -1.14
N PHE A 190 16.21 17.76 -1.15
CA PHE A 190 17.36 18.54 -1.61
C PHE A 190 17.55 18.43 -3.13
N ILE A 191 17.25 17.26 -3.70
CA ILE A 191 17.47 16.98 -5.12
C ILE A 191 16.35 17.59 -5.98
N PHE A 192 15.09 17.43 -5.57
CA PHE A 192 13.92 17.84 -6.35
C PHE A 192 13.25 19.12 -5.81
N GLY A 193 13.71 19.61 -4.66
CA GLY A 193 13.14 20.76 -3.96
C GLY A 193 11.87 20.41 -3.17
N PRO A 194 11.43 21.34 -2.27
CA PRO A 194 10.27 21.11 -1.39
C PRO A 194 8.91 21.11 -2.10
N GLY A 195 8.85 21.65 -3.33
CA GLY A 195 7.59 21.88 -4.02
C GLY A 195 6.80 23.06 -3.41
N GLU A 196 5.64 23.34 -4.00
CA GLU A 196 4.79 24.48 -3.60
C GLU A 196 3.76 24.08 -2.54
N VAL A 197 4.22 23.53 -1.42
CA VAL A 197 3.34 22.94 -0.37
C VAL A 197 2.36 23.94 0.25
N PHE A 198 2.70 25.21 0.32
CA PHE A 198 1.84 26.27 0.88
C PHE A 198 0.95 26.95 -0.15
N LEU A 199 1.05 26.56 -1.43
CA LEU A 199 0.18 27.08 -2.47
C LEU A 199 -1.29 26.77 -2.16
N MET A 200 -2.12 27.81 -2.19
CA MET A 200 -3.58 27.67 -2.11
C MET A 200 -4.11 27.23 -3.48
N LYS A 201 -4.75 26.07 -3.51
CA LYS A 201 -5.33 25.52 -4.74
C LYS A 201 -6.84 25.36 -4.59
N SER A 202 -7.54 25.75 -5.64
CA SER A 202 -9.00 25.52 -5.73
C SER A 202 -9.27 24.10 -6.20
N TYR A 203 -10.17 23.43 -5.52
CA TYR A 203 -10.60 22.05 -5.80
C TYR A 203 -12.11 22.05 -6.14
N PRO A 204 -12.48 22.35 -7.40
CA PRO A 204 -13.89 22.49 -7.80
C PRO A 204 -14.72 21.23 -7.52
N ALA A 205 -14.11 20.06 -7.63
CA ALA A 205 -14.76 18.76 -7.39
C ALA A 205 -15.32 18.62 -5.95
N ILE A 206 -14.67 19.28 -4.98
CA ILE A 206 -15.08 19.25 -3.56
C ILE A 206 -15.45 20.65 -3.03
N GLY A 207 -15.45 21.67 -3.90
CA GLY A 207 -15.92 23.01 -3.57
C GLY A 207 -15.09 23.78 -2.55
N VAL A 208 -13.79 23.42 -2.38
CA VAL A 208 -12.91 24.04 -1.36
C VAL A 208 -11.66 24.66 -1.95
N ASN A 209 -11.12 25.66 -1.24
CA ASN A 209 -9.82 26.26 -1.53
C ASN A 209 -8.91 26.03 -0.32
N LEU A 210 -7.91 25.16 -0.48
CA LEU A 210 -7.09 24.67 0.61
C LEU A 210 -5.61 24.64 0.20
N PRO A 211 -4.69 24.81 1.17
CA PRO A 211 -3.28 24.63 0.89
C PRO A 211 -2.95 23.18 0.56
N ILE A 212 -2.07 22.96 -0.39
CA ILE A 212 -1.63 21.62 -0.81
C ILE A 212 -1.08 20.82 0.37
N MET A 213 -0.40 21.48 1.30
CA MET A 213 0.13 20.88 2.54
C MET A 213 -0.91 20.05 3.30
N LEU A 214 -2.17 20.48 3.31
CA LEU A 214 -3.24 19.74 4.00
C LEU A 214 -3.45 18.35 3.41
N TRP A 215 -3.45 18.23 2.07
CA TRP A 215 -3.59 16.94 1.40
C TRP A 215 -2.38 16.05 1.61
N VAL A 216 -1.20 16.63 1.65
CA VAL A 216 0.06 15.92 1.96
C VAL A 216 0.06 15.40 3.40
N MET A 217 -0.41 16.22 4.36
CA MET A 217 -0.61 15.79 5.75
C MET A 217 -1.66 14.68 5.86
N CYS A 218 -2.79 14.81 5.16
CA CYS A 218 -3.81 13.76 5.12
C CYS A 218 -3.24 12.45 4.53
N LEU A 219 -2.45 12.54 3.47
CA LEU A 219 -1.77 11.40 2.87
C LEU A 219 -0.82 10.71 3.85
N GLY A 220 -0.01 11.48 4.57
CA GLY A 220 0.96 10.94 5.53
C GLY A 220 0.29 10.46 6.82
N VAL A 221 -0.51 11.32 7.46
CA VAL A 221 -1.10 11.00 8.76
C VAL A 221 -2.25 10.00 8.61
N PHE A 222 -3.25 10.32 7.80
CA PHE A 222 -4.47 9.49 7.71
C PHE A 222 -4.23 8.26 6.83
N SER A 223 -3.86 8.44 5.58
CA SER A 223 -3.77 7.31 4.65
C SER A 223 -2.58 6.38 4.91
N THR A 224 -1.58 6.83 5.67
CA THR A 224 -0.41 6.01 5.97
C THR A 224 -0.27 5.75 7.47
N GLY A 225 -0.11 6.78 8.29
CA GLY A 225 0.12 6.62 9.73
C GLY A 225 -1.02 5.91 10.45
N VAL A 226 -2.26 6.37 10.25
CA VAL A 226 -3.46 5.73 10.82
C VAL A 226 -3.63 4.31 10.25
N ALA A 227 -3.47 4.10 8.93
CA ALA A 227 -3.57 2.77 8.34
C ALA A 227 -2.60 1.78 9.01
N TYR A 228 -1.31 2.09 9.03
CA TYR A 228 -0.29 1.21 9.62
C TYR A 228 -0.50 0.97 11.12
N LEU A 229 -0.92 2.01 11.87
CA LEU A 229 -1.25 1.86 13.28
C LEU A 229 -2.38 0.85 13.48
N PHE A 230 -3.48 1.00 12.74
CA PHE A 230 -4.63 0.12 12.90
C PHE A 230 -4.40 -1.27 12.30
N ILE A 231 -3.58 -1.41 11.24
CA ILE A 231 -3.11 -2.71 10.74
C ILE A 231 -2.38 -3.46 11.85
N SER A 232 -1.40 -2.83 12.48
CA SER A 232 -0.62 -3.45 13.56
C SER A 232 -1.47 -3.81 14.79
N LEU A 233 -2.52 -3.02 15.08
CA LEU A 233 -3.46 -3.32 16.16
C LEU A 233 -4.43 -4.46 15.80
N VAL A 234 -4.94 -4.48 14.57
CA VAL A 234 -5.91 -5.50 14.14
C VAL A 234 -5.26 -6.87 14.01
N LEU A 235 -4.00 -6.94 13.55
CA LEU A 235 -3.23 -8.18 13.42
C LEU A 235 -2.94 -8.86 14.76
N GLN A 236 -3.05 -8.15 15.88
CA GLN A 236 -3.02 -8.75 17.22
C GLN A 236 -4.29 -9.55 17.56
N HIS A 237 -5.38 -9.36 16.81
CA HIS A 237 -6.70 -9.93 17.11
C HIS A 237 -7.26 -10.83 16.00
N ILE A 238 -6.82 -10.65 14.76
CA ILE A 238 -7.21 -11.46 13.61
C ILE A 238 -5.95 -11.94 12.88
N SER A 239 -6.05 -13.09 12.20
CA SER A 239 -4.91 -13.59 11.42
C SER A 239 -4.65 -12.67 10.21
N ALA A 240 -3.37 -12.58 9.80
CA ALA A 240 -2.95 -11.84 8.64
C ALA A 240 -3.70 -12.27 7.36
N ASN A 241 -4.05 -13.56 7.26
CA ASN A 241 -4.80 -14.11 6.15
C ASN A 241 -6.24 -13.54 6.09
N VAL A 242 -6.92 -13.38 7.24
CA VAL A 242 -8.27 -12.77 7.29
C VAL A 242 -8.20 -11.29 6.92
N TYR A 243 -7.21 -10.56 7.44
CA TYR A 243 -6.97 -9.18 7.08
C TYR A 243 -6.73 -9.04 5.58
N SER A 244 -5.82 -9.83 5.01
CA SER A 244 -5.47 -9.82 3.59
C SER A 244 -6.66 -10.12 2.68
N LEU A 245 -7.57 -11.04 3.08
CA LEU A 245 -8.80 -11.32 2.33
C LEU A 245 -9.72 -10.10 2.23
N VAL A 246 -9.88 -9.37 3.33
CA VAL A 246 -10.70 -8.15 3.36
C VAL A 246 -10.05 -7.06 2.52
N ASP A 247 -8.77 -6.86 2.68
CA ASP A 247 -8.01 -5.82 1.99
C ASP A 247 -8.00 -6.01 0.47
N ILE A 248 -7.71 -7.22 -0.01
CA ILE A 248 -7.69 -7.55 -1.45
C ILE A 248 -9.02 -7.24 -2.13
N ILE A 249 -10.15 -7.42 -1.44
CA ILE A 249 -11.47 -7.25 -2.07
C ILE A 249 -12.00 -5.84 -1.88
N VAL A 250 -11.93 -5.31 -0.66
CA VAL A 250 -12.66 -4.09 -0.29
C VAL A 250 -11.86 -2.84 -0.69
N SER A 251 -10.56 -2.82 -0.44
CA SER A 251 -9.72 -1.64 -0.73
C SER A 251 -9.75 -1.21 -2.21
N PRO A 252 -9.60 -2.11 -3.22
CA PRO A 252 -9.68 -1.71 -4.62
C PRO A 252 -11.04 -1.17 -5.05
N VAL A 253 -12.13 -1.74 -4.51
CA VAL A 253 -13.48 -1.29 -4.83
C VAL A 253 -13.75 0.10 -4.27
N VAL A 254 -13.38 0.33 -3.01
CA VAL A 254 -13.54 1.64 -2.35
C VAL A 254 -12.63 2.69 -3.01
N ALA A 255 -11.39 2.34 -3.34
CA ALA A 255 -10.47 3.25 -4.03
C ALA A 255 -10.97 3.62 -5.44
N ALA A 256 -11.50 2.65 -6.20
CA ALA A 256 -12.13 2.93 -7.50
C ALA A 256 -13.36 3.83 -7.38
N ALA A 257 -14.18 3.63 -6.34
CA ALA A 257 -15.31 4.51 -6.04
C ALA A 257 -14.86 5.95 -5.75
N PHE A 258 -13.80 6.14 -4.96
CA PHE A 258 -13.21 7.46 -4.74
C PHE A 258 -12.64 8.08 -6.03
N GLY A 259 -11.98 7.30 -6.89
CA GLY A 259 -11.52 7.75 -8.19
C GLY A 259 -12.67 8.29 -9.06
N TYR A 260 -13.79 7.58 -9.07
CA TYR A 260 -15.01 8.01 -9.77
C TYR A 260 -15.61 9.27 -9.14
N LEU A 261 -15.83 9.28 -7.83
CA LEU A 261 -16.53 10.38 -7.13
C LEU A 261 -15.75 11.70 -7.14
N VAL A 262 -14.42 11.65 -7.02
CA VAL A 262 -13.58 12.86 -6.88
C VAL A 262 -13.03 13.33 -8.22
N PHE A 263 -12.68 12.41 -9.12
CA PHE A 263 -12.01 12.73 -10.39
C PHE A 263 -12.81 12.35 -11.63
N ASN A 264 -14.03 11.81 -11.49
CA ASN A 264 -14.84 11.26 -12.59
C ASN A 264 -14.09 10.19 -13.40
N GLU A 265 -13.21 9.43 -12.75
CA GLU A 265 -12.48 8.33 -13.38
C GLU A 265 -13.41 7.13 -13.57
N VAL A 266 -13.89 6.92 -14.80
CA VAL A 266 -14.73 5.76 -15.13
C VAL A 266 -13.84 4.57 -15.47
N PRO A 267 -13.87 3.47 -14.67
CA PRO A 267 -13.13 2.26 -15.01
C PRO A 267 -13.59 1.69 -16.35
N SER A 268 -12.64 1.29 -17.19
CA SER A 268 -12.99 0.61 -18.45
C SER A 268 -13.67 -0.75 -18.19
N ILE A 269 -14.51 -1.18 -19.11
CA ILE A 269 -15.18 -2.47 -19.01
C ILE A 269 -14.15 -3.62 -18.87
N ASN A 270 -13.04 -3.54 -19.58
CA ASN A 270 -11.95 -4.50 -19.49
C ASN A 270 -11.30 -4.52 -18.11
N LEU A 271 -11.12 -3.34 -17.49
CA LEU A 271 -10.60 -3.24 -16.12
C LEU A 271 -11.55 -3.89 -15.11
N ILE A 272 -12.86 -3.72 -15.30
CA ILE A 272 -13.88 -4.33 -14.43
C ILE A 272 -13.81 -5.86 -14.53
N PHE A 273 -13.87 -6.43 -15.73
CA PHE A 273 -13.82 -7.88 -15.88
C PHE A 273 -12.47 -8.48 -15.45
N GLY A 274 -11.37 -7.88 -15.86
CA GLY A 274 -10.04 -8.32 -15.45
C GLY A 274 -9.82 -8.17 -13.95
N GLY A 275 -10.32 -7.09 -13.36
CA GLY A 275 -10.30 -6.84 -11.92
C GLY A 275 -11.09 -7.89 -11.14
N ILE A 276 -12.29 -8.25 -11.58
CA ILE A 276 -13.09 -9.33 -10.96
C ILE A 276 -12.31 -10.65 -10.94
N LEU A 277 -11.67 -11.02 -12.05
CA LEU A 277 -10.86 -12.26 -12.12
C LEU A 277 -9.64 -12.19 -11.17
N LEU A 278 -8.97 -11.05 -11.11
CA LEU A 278 -7.84 -10.83 -10.20
C LEU A 278 -8.26 -10.93 -8.73
N LEU A 279 -9.31 -10.22 -8.35
CA LEU A 279 -9.80 -10.22 -6.98
C LEU A 279 -10.34 -11.60 -6.57
N ALA A 280 -11.06 -12.28 -7.45
CA ALA A 280 -11.56 -13.63 -7.20
C ALA A 280 -10.42 -14.65 -7.05
N SER A 281 -9.38 -14.56 -7.88
CA SER A 281 -8.21 -15.43 -7.78
C SER A 281 -7.37 -15.12 -6.53
N GLY A 282 -7.19 -13.85 -6.17
CA GLY A 282 -6.54 -13.44 -4.92
C GLY A 282 -7.31 -13.94 -3.68
N PHE A 283 -8.63 -13.81 -3.70
CA PHE A 283 -9.49 -14.38 -2.66
C PHE A 283 -9.31 -15.89 -2.53
N TRP A 284 -9.35 -16.62 -3.65
CA TRP A 284 -9.18 -18.07 -3.63
C TRP A 284 -7.80 -18.48 -3.11
N LEU A 285 -6.73 -17.79 -3.52
CA LEU A 285 -5.38 -18.05 -3.01
C LEU A 285 -5.30 -17.87 -1.49
N SER A 286 -5.77 -16.75 -0.99
CA SER A 286 -5.74 -16.45 0.45
C SER A 286 -6.62 -17.41 1.26
N TRP A 287 -7.79 -17.81 0.71
CA TRP A 287 -8.67 -18.80 1.32
C TRP A 287 -8.00 -20.19 1.42
N ASP A 288 -7.32 -20.65 0.34
CA ASP A 288 -6.60 -21.93 0.36
C ASP A 288 -5.44 -21.92 1.36
N MET A 289 -4.72 -20.81 1.47
CA MET A 289 -3.66 -20.63 2.44
C MET A 289 -4.19 -20.65 3.89
N GLN A 290 -5.29 -19.97 4.18
CA GLN A 290 -5.90 -19.94 5.51
C GLN A 290 -6.38 -21.33 5.98
N ASN A 291 -6.94 -22.13 5.08
CA ASN A 291 -7.39 -23.47 5.43
C ASN A 291 -6.25 -24.42 5.79
N ARG A 292 -5.02 -24.12 5.36
CA ARG A 292 -3.83 -24.92 5.73
C ARG A 292 -3.33 -24.66 7.15
N GLU A 293 -3.47 -23.44 7.64
CA GLU A 293 -3.04 -23.12 9.02
C GLU A 293 -3.97 -23.74 10.07
N ARG A 294 -5.16 -24.22 9.64
CA ARG A 294 -6.13 -24.86 10.51
C ARG A 294 -6.03 -26.39 10.53
N THR A 295 -5.29 -27.01 9.60
CA THR A 295 -5.06 -28.47 9.50
C THR A 295 -3.63 -28.82 9.88
#